data_3875ddfa483ed5d9a5f48c54be31490f
#
_entry.id   3875ddfa483ed5d9a5f48c54be31490f
#
_cell.length_a   1.000
_cell.length_b   1.000
_cell.length_c   1.000
_cell.angle_alpha   90.00
_cell.angle_beta   90.00
_cell.angle_gamma   90.00
#
_symmetry.space_group_name_H-M   'P 1'
#
loop_
_entity.id
_entity.type
_entity.pdbx_description
1 polymer ?
#
loop_
_entity_poly.entity_id
_entity_poly.type
_entity_poly.pdbx_seq_one_letter_code
_entity_poly.pdbx_strand_id
1 'polypeptide(L)'
;MADLRFYQITDLHHYALELGTEGKAFEKICLSDQKCLKETGAIIDAYFDKIIEDKDTNIVLITGDVTCNGAKESHFDLVPKLQRLKDAGKKVYVTTGTHDYYMENGNGTGKAEKCVGDEIQTATRTERDELLEIYHDFGLSEAISLHKPSHSYCVRLQEGYRLLCLNDDGDEFFCGYYDDCLEWIKEQIDDAKANGDYIFAVTHHPVLPPSPIYPLFSRRDMLGDFEKTSEFLADNGVKFVFTGHTHMMNIAKMTTPKGNDFYDINTCSAVGYPNAMRKVVMTDTEVQVDSVKIDNFDWDLKGMTVDEYTKVNFQEFLNAIFDSMAYDIPKLAELSTSFSMTPEMVYKLEKVLVPFGKFLQKATFETIGKMFGISKYIADSVKDRNVKDFLIEAVTNVFVGDEPYNPYTPEYLALWALFNKRVKKMLKPIKGAEKIEEIIDIILDGVLYDAPPGDWKGVFTK
;
A
#
# COMPACT_ATOMS: atom_id res chain seq x y z
N MET A 1 6.20 3.75 32.05
CA MET A 1 5.86 2.37 31.57
C MET A 1 7.09 1.76 30.92
N ALA A 2 7.19 0.43 30.78
CA ALA A 2 8.26 -0.13 29.94
C ALA A 2 7.99 0.22 28.49
N ASP A 3 9.04 0.46 27.68
CA ASP A 3 8.91 0.72 26.27
C ASP A 3 8.21 -0.44 25.57
N LEU A 4 7.26 -0.14 24.69
CA LEU A 4 6.66 -1.13 23.80
C LEU A 4 7.48 -1.16 22.50
N ARG A 5 7.88 -2.36 22.06
CA ARG A 5 8.64 -2.58 20.82
C ARG A 5 7.93 -3.59 19.95
N PHE A 6 7.72 -3.26 18.68
CA PHE A 6 7.11 -4.18 17.73
C PHE A 6 7.61 -3.96 16.29
N TYR A 7 7.45 -5.01 15.50
CA TYR A 7 7.51 -4.93 14.04
C TYR A 7 6.10 -4.82 13.47
N GLN A 8 5.91 -3.99 12.47
CA GLN A 8 4.73 -4.02 11.62
C GLN A 8 5.18 -4.40 10.21
N ILE A 9 4.57 -5.46 9.69
CA ILE A 9 4.75 -5.97 8.33
C ILE A 9 3.37 -6.17 7.71
N THR A 10 3.23 -5.93 6.43
CA THR A 10 1.93 -5.93 5.76
C THR A 10 2.04 -6.49 4.34
N ASP A 11 0.90 -6.80 3.77
CA ASP A 11 0.79 -7.17 2.36
C ASP A 11 1.79 -8.27 1.99
N LEU A 12 1.74 -9.36 2.75
CA LEU A 12 2.58 -10.54 2.54
C LEU A 12 2.23 -11.24 1.23
N HIS A 13 0.97 -11.14 0.80
CA HIS A 13 0.45 -11.69 -0.44
C HIS A 13 1.00 -13.09 -0.74
N HIS A 14 1.09 -13.92 0.31
CA HIS A 14 1.68 -15.23 0.18
C HIS A 14 0.98 -16.06 -0.89
N TYR A 15 1.76 -16.59 -1.83
CA TYR A 15 1.30 -17.46 -2.89
C TYR A 15 1.92 -18.84 -2.73
N ALA A 16 1.11 -19.83 -2.37
CA ALA A 16 1.58 -21.20 -2.24
C ALA A 16 2.02 -21.77 -3.59
N LEU A 17 3.23 -22.31 -3.66
CA LEU A 17 3.80 -22.82 -4.91
C LEU A 17 2.97 -23.95 -5.53
N GLU A 18 2.20 -24.68 -4.73
CA GLU A 18 1.28 -25.73 -5.19
C GLU A 18 0.12 -25.19 -6.04
N LEU A 19 -0.18 -23.90 -6.00
CA LEU A 19 -1.15 -23.23 -6.87
C LEU A 19 -0.64 -23.10 -8.32
N GLY A 20 0.61 -23.50 -8.59
CA GLY A 20 1.24 -23.52 -9.90
C GLY A 20 2.01 -22.23 -10.21
N THR A 21 3.29 -22.41 -10.52
CA THR A 21 4.26 -21.33 -10.79
C THR A 21 4.92 -21.44 -12.16
N GLU A 22 4.29 -22.17 -13.07
CA GLU A 22 4.81 -22.41 -14.43
C GLU A 22 3.70 -22.24 -15.47
N GLY A 23 4.09 -21.98 -16.72
CA GLY A 23 3.19 -21.82 -17.85
C GLY A 23 2.66 -20.40 -18.02
N LYS A 24 1.93 -20.19 -19.14
CA LYS A 24 1.49 -18.84 -19.54
C LYS A 24 0.48 -18.21 -18.56
N ALA A 25 -0.30 -19.05 -17.85
CA ALA A 25 -1.25 -18.52 -16.85
C ALA A 25 -0.50 -17.81 -15.73
N PHE A 26 0.54 -18.43 -15.19
CA PHE A 26 1.34 -17.81 -14.12
C PHE A 26 2.17 -16.62 -14.62
N GLU A 27 2.81 -16.75 -15.80
CA GLU A 27 3.52 -15.63 -16.44
C GLU A 27 2.61 -14.41 -16.61
N LYS A 28 1.35 -14.63 -17.01
CA LYS A 28 0.36 -13.58 -17.18
C LYS A 28 0.04 -12.89 -15.84
N ILE A 29 -0.15 -13.66 -14.76
CA ILE A 29 -0.41 -13.11 -13.42
C ILE A 29 0.79 -12.28 -12.96
N CYS A 30 2.01 -12.80 -13.07
CA CYS A 30 3.22 -12.06 -12.67
C CYS A 30 3.40 -10.74 -13.44
N LEU A 31 3.11 -10.71 -14.75
CA LEU A 31 3.21 -9.50 -15.57
C LEU A 31 2.11 -8.48 -15.28
N SER A 32 1.05 -8.87 -14.59
CA SER A 32 -0.06 -8.00 -14.20
C SER A 32 0.00 -7.56 -12.74
N ASP A 33 1.06 -7.90 -12.03
CA ASP A 33 1.21 -7.63 -10.61
C ASP A 33 2.58 -6.98 -10.29
N GLN A 34 2.58 -6.07 -9.33
CA GLN A 34 3.80 -5.45 -8.82
C GLN A 34 4.56 -6.33 -7.83
N LYS A 35 3.95 -7.42 -7.35
CA LYS A 35 4.50 -8.34 -6.35
C LYS A 35 5.42 -9.38 -6.98
N CYS A 36 6.45 -9.78 -6.25
CA CYS A 36 7.31 -10.91 -6.60
C CYS A 36 6.62 -12.22 -6.18
N LEU A 37 5.56 -12.64 -6.92
CA LEU A 37 4.64 -13.69 -6.51
C LEU A 37 5.30 -15.05 -6.28
N LYS A 38 6.24 -15.42 -7.14
CA LYS A 38 6.94 -16.71 -7.03
C LYS A 38 7.88 -16.76 -5.82
N GLU A 39 8.38 -15.62 -5.44
CA GLU A 39 9.36 -15.41 -4.39
C GLU A 39 8.75 -15.15 -3.01
N THR A 40 7.41 -14.99 -2.91
CA THR A 40 6.75 -14.53 -1.68
C THR A 40 7.15 -15.35 -0.47
N GLY A 41 7.16 -16.68 -0.59
CA GLY A 41 7.53 -17.57 0.51
C GLY A 41 8.97 -17.35 1.00
N ALA A 42 9.94 -17.18 0.10
CA ALA A 42 11.34 -16.95 0.43
C ALA A 42 11.58 -15.55 1.02
N ILE A 43 10.89 -14.54 0.51
CA ILE A 43 10.96 -13.17 1.04
C ILE A 43 10.38 -13.12 2.46
N ILE A 44 9.21 -13.74 2.70
CA ILE A 44 8.56 -13.82 4.02
C ILE A 44 9.50 -14.53 5.01
N ASP A 45 10.11 -15.65 4.60
CA ASP A 45 11.05 -16.37 5.45
C ASP A 45 12.24 -15.50 5.86
N ALA A 46 12.80 -14.71 4.93
CA ALA A 46 13.92 -13.82 5.23
C ALA A 46 13.52 -12.69 6.21
N TYR A 47 12.31 -12.12 6.09
CA TYR A 47 11.79 -11.16 7.07
C TYR A 47 11.59 -11.79 8.43
N PHE A 48 11.01 -12.99 8.48
CA PHE A 48 10.77 -13.70 9.74
C PHE A 48 12.07 -14.11 10.41
N ASP A 49 13.09 -14.52 9.66
CA ASP A 49 14.42 -14.78 10.20
C ASP A 49 15.03 -13.53 10.85
N LYS A 50 14.95 -12.37 10.14
CA LYS A 50 15.42 -11.08 10.68
C LYS A 50 14.67 -10.67 11.96
N ILE A 51 13.37 -10.90 12.01
CA ILE A 51 12.55 -10.67 13.22
C ILE A 51 12.94 -11.62 14.36
N ILE A 52 13.22 -12.89 14.05
CA ILE A 52 13.62 -13.91 15.04
C ILE A 52 15.00 -13.60 15.63
N GLU A 53 15.91 -13.08 14.82
CA GLU A 53 17.26 -12.69 15.24
C GLU A 53 17.25 -11.52 16.23
N ASP A 54 16.32 -10.57 16.09
CA ASP A 54 16.17 -9.45 17.02
C ASP A 54 15.55 -9.94 18.36
N LYS A 55 16.34 -9.91 19.43
CA LYS A 55 15.93 -10.35 20.77
C LYS A 55 15.24 -9.25 21.59
N ASP A 56 15.30 -8.01 21.13
CA ASP A 56 14.77 -6.85 21.86
C ASP A 56 13.31 -6.53 21.49
N THR A 57 12.84 -7.06 20.35
CA THR A 57 11.48 -6.84 19.84
C THR A 57 10.72 -8.15 19.75
N ASN A 58 9.68 -8.31 20.58
CA ASN A 58 8.96 -9.58 20.73
C ASN A 58 7.55 -9.57 20.14
N ILE A 59 7.09 -8.46 19.57
CA ILE A 59 5.75 -8.30 19.03
C ILE A 59 5.84 -8.08 17.51
N VAL A 60 4.97 -8.77 16.78
CA VAL A 60 4.84 -8.67 15.32
C VAL A 60 3.37 -8.41 15.00
N LEU A 61 3.12 -7.29 14.32
CA LEU A 61 1.80 -6.90 13.81
C LEU A 61 1.78 -7.13 12.29
N ILE A 62 0.80 -7.89 11.82
CA ILE A 62 0.59 -8.15 10.39
C ILE A 62 -0.72 -7.49 9.98
N THR A 63 -0.65 -6.48 9.09
CA THR A 63 -1.75 -5.55 8.83
C THR A 63 -2.46 -5.80 7.51
N GLY A 64 -2.89 -7.05 7.29
CA GLY A 64 -3.76 -7.43 6.18
C GLY A 64 -3.04 -7.95 4.95
N ASP A 65 -3.83 -8.46 4.02
CA ASP A 65 -3.41 -9.06 2.75
C ASP A 65 -2.28 -10.08 2.94
N VAL A 66 -2.52 -11.02 3.84
CA VAL A 66 -1.53 -12.07 4.19
C VAL A 66 -1.38 -13.09 3.07
N THR A 67 -2.43 -13.27 2.23
CA THR A 67 -2.41 -14.13 1.05
C THR A 67 -2.66 -13.35 -0.24
N CYS A 68 -2.24 -13.90 -1.37
CA CYS A 68 -2.34 -13.24 -2.67
C CYS A 68 -3.80 -13.14 -3.15
N ASN A 69 -4.59 -14.21 -2.99
CA ASN A 69 -5.90 -14.29 -3.64
C ASN A 69 -6.96 -15.12 -2.86
N GLY A 70 -6.78 -15.32 -1.55
CA GLY A 70 -7.75 -16.03 -0.71
C GLY A 70 -7.84 -17.53 -0.99
N ALA A 71 -6.85 -18.12 -1.66
CA ALA A 71 -6.77 -19.56 -1.81
C ALA A 71 -6.37 -20.21 -0.47
N LYS A 72 -7.11 -21.25 -0.08
CA LYS A 72 -6.91 -21.96 1.19
C LYS A 72 -5.51 -22.56 1.32
N GLU A 73 -4.95 -22.99 0.21
CA GLU A 73 -3.60 -23.52 0.08
C GLU A 73 -2.55 -22.48 0.56
N SER A 74 -2.72 -21.21 0.19
CA SER A 74 -1.81 -20.13 0.63
C SER A 74 -1.89 -19.86 2.13
N HIS A 75 -3.08 -19.91 2.72
CA HIS A 75 -3.24 -19.79 4.17
C HIS A 75 -2.53 -20.91 4.93
N PHE A 76 -2.76 -22.15 4.49
CA PHE A 76 -2.16 -23.31 5.17
C PHE A 76 -0.64 -23.41 4.99
N ASP A 77 -0.08 -22.86 3.90
CA ASP A 77 1.37 -22.75 3.72
C ASP A 77 1.97 -21.60 4.56
N LEU A 78 1.20 -20.52 4.81
CA LEU A 78 1.64 -19.39 5.63
C LEU A 78 1.61 -19.70 7.14
N VAL A 79 0.60 -20.41 7.63
CA VAL A 79 0.41 -20.71 9.07
C VAL A 79 1.66 -21.32 9.72
N PRO A 80 2.34 -22.33 9.15
CA PRO A 80 3.60 -22.83 9.70
C PRO A 80 4.71 -21.78 9.80
N LYS A 81 4.77 -20.82 8.88
CA LYS A 81 5.75 -19.73 8.93
C LYS A 81 5.44 -18.78 10.10
N LEU A 82 4.18 -18.45 10.34
CA LEU A 82 3.74 -17.68 11.51
C LEU A 82 4.02 -18.43 12.82
N GLN A 83 3.80 -19.74 12.84
CA GLN A 83 4.09 -20.58 14.00
C GLN A 83 5.59 -20.55 14.35
N ARG A 84 6.48 -20.50 13.36
CA ARG A 84 7.92 -20.34 13.57
C ARG A 84 8.28 -19.06 14.35
N LEU A 85 7.56 -17.95 14.13
CA LEU A 85 7.71 -16.74 14.94
C LEU A 85 7.31 -17.00 16.40
N LYS A 86 6.18 -17.65 16.65
CA LYS A 86 5.70 -17.99 18.00
C LYS A 86 6.67 -18.94 18.70
N ASP A 87 7.18 -19.96 18.02
CA ASP A 87 8.15 -20.91 18.55
C ASP A 87 9.47 -20.22 18.95
N ALA A 88 9.81 -19.12 18.27
CA ALA A 88 10.94 -18.26 18.62
C ALA A 88 10.63 -17.25 19.75
N GLY A 89 9.44 -17.31 20.35
CA GLY A 89 9.00 -16.46 21.47
C GLY A 89 8.42 -15.11 21.06
N LYS A 90 8.05 -14.93 19.80
CA LYS A 90 7.35 -13.73 19.34
C LYS A 90 5.84 -13.85 19.56
N LYS A 91 5.19 -12.75 19.89
CA LYS A 91 3.74 -12.61 19.87
C LYS A 91 3.34 -12.06 18.52
N VAL A 92 2.42 -12.74 17.83
CA VAL A 92 1.99 -12.38 16.47
C VAL A 92 0.52 -12.01 16.50
N TYR A 93 0.18 -10.85 15.93
CA TYR A 93 -1.19 -10.35 15.83
C TYR A 93 -1.50 -10.06 14.37
N VAL A 94 -2.50 -10.75 13.83
CA VAL A 94 -2.90 -10.68 12.42
C VAL A 94 -4.24 -9.98 12.29
N THR A 95 -4.31 -8.95 11.45
CA THR A 95 -5.54 -8.52 10.79
C THR A 95 -5.56 -9.07 9.38
N THR A 96 -6.73 -9.19 8.77
CA THR A 96 -6.89 -9.64 7.39
C THR A 96 -7.27 -8.49 6.48
N GLY A 97 -7.08 -8.65 5.18
CA GLY A 97 -7.44 -7.69 4.15
C GLY A 97 -8.33 -8.33 3.07
N THR A 98 -8.60 -7.57 2.02
CA THR A 98 -9.54 -7.97 0.96
C THR A 98 -9.02 -9.10 0.06
N HIS A 99 -7.71 -9.36 0.07
CA HIS A 99 -7.10 -10.48 -0.67
C HIS A 99 -7.20 -11.83 0.07
N ASP A 100 -7.65 -11.83 1.34
CA ASP A 100 -7.51 -13.03 2.20
C ASP A 100 -8.70 -13.98 2.12
N TYR A 101 -9.80 -13.60 1.47
CA TYR A 101 -10.98 -14.42 1.36
C TYR A 101 -11.75 -14.15 0.06
N TYR A 102 -12.61 -15.09 -0.31
CA TYR A 102 -13.42 -14.99 -1.50
C TYR A 102 -14.60 -14.03 -1.31
N MET A 103 -14.74 -13.07 -2.23
CA MET A 103 -15.91 -12.18 -2.32
C MET A 103 -16.49 -12.23 -3.72
N GLU A 104 -17.71 -12.71 -3.86
CA GLU A 104 -18.37 -12.86 -5.17
C GLU A 104 -18.71 -11.52 -5.82
N ASN A 105 -19.10 -10.52 -5.03
CA ASN A 105 -19.60 -9.23 -5.52
C ASN A 105 -18.91 -8.02 -4.87
N GLY A 106 -17.87 -8.23 -4.09
CA GLY A 106 -17.22 -7.19 -3.31
C GLY A 106 -16.03 -6.53 -4.02
N ASN A 107 -15.44 -5.54 -3.35
CA ASN A 107 -14.17 -4.95 -3.75
C ASN A 107 -12.99 -5.92 -3.57
N GLY A 108 -13.25 -7.11 -3.01
CA GLY A 108 -12.26 -8.11 -2.72
C GLY A 108 -11.64 -8.70 -3.99
N THR A 109 -10.36 -8.88 -3.94
CA THR A 109 -9.52 -9.47 -4.98
C THR A 109 -9.28 -10.96 -4.75
N GLY A 110 -9.84 -11.52 -3.67
CA GLY A 110 -9.79 -12.93 -3.31
C GLY A 110 -10.54 -13.82 -4.29
N LYS A 111 -9.94 -14.10 -5.46
CA LYS A 111 -10.56 -14.93 -6.50
C LYS A 111 -10.34 -16.42 -6.29
N ALA A 112 -9.42 -16.82 -5.39
CA ALA A 112 -9.00 -18.20 -5.16
C ALA A 112 -8.67 -18.92 -6.48
N GLU A 113 -7.65 -18.44 -7.18
CA GLU A 113 -7.20 -18.94 -8.48
C GLU A 113 -5.91 -19.75 -8.34
N LYS A 114 -5.74 -20.74 -9.24
CA LYS A 114 -4.51 -21.52 -9.41
C LYS A 114 -4.15 -21.62 -10.87
N CYS A 115 -2.87 -21.76 -11.17
CA CYS A 115 -2.35 -21.90 -12.53
C CYS A 115 -2.10 -23.37 -12.89
N VAL A 116 -2.71 -23.83 -13.96
CA VAL A 116 -2.52 -25.18 -14.49
C VAL A 116 -2.08 -25.08 -15.96
N GLY A 117 -0.80 -25.07 -16.19
CA GLY A 117 -0.23 -24.82 -17.52
C GLY A 117 -0.62 -23.44 -18.05
N ASP A 118 -1.36 -23.41 -19.15
CA ASP A 118 -1.78 -22.16 -19.81
C ASP A 118 -3.16 -21.63 -19.31
N GLU A 119 -3.78 -22.30 -18.33
CA GLU A 119 -5.13 -21.98 -17.86
C GLU A 119 -5.15 -21.54 -16.39
N ILE A 120 -5.99 -20.55 -16.07
CA ILE A 120 -6.34 -20.20 -14.70
C ILE A 120 -7.57 -21.03 -14.31
N GLN A 121 -7.48 -21.73 -13.19
CA GLN A 121 -8.56 -22.54 -12.63
C GLN A 121 -8.89 -22.08 -11.22
N THR A 122 -10.09 -22.40 -10.72
CA THR A 122 -10.46 -22.12 -9.33
C THR A 122 -9.66 -23.02 -8.38
N ALA A 123 -9.08 -22.42 -7.34
CA ALA A 123 -8.49 -23.08 -6.18
C ALA A 123 -9.54 -23.29 -5.09
N THR A 124 -9.15 -23.87 -3.95
CA THR A 124 -10.02 -23.98 -2.79
C THR A 124 -10.22 -22.59 -2.17
N ARG A 125 -11.48 -22.14 -2.09
CA ARG A 125 -11.83 -20.81 -1.55
C ARG A 125 -11.73 -20.80 -0.03
N THR A 126 -11.33 -19.67 0.51
CA THR A 126 -11.41 -19.36 1.94
C THR A 126 -12.60 -18.42 2.14
N GLU A 127 -13.53 -18.81 2.99
CA GLU A 127 -14.66 -17.95 3.39
C GLU A 127 -14.19 -17.01 4.51
N ARG A 128 -14.79 -15.82 4.60
CA ARG A 128 -14.38 -14.78 5.56
C ARG A 128 -14.36 -15.30 7.01
N ASP A 129 -15.40 -16.00 7.43
CA ASP A 129 -15.51 -16.51 8.81
C ASP A 129 -14.47 -17.62 9.14
N GLU A 130 -13.93 -18.32 8.14
CA GLU A 130 -12.87 -19.32 8.35
C GLU A 130 -11.56 -18.65 8.81
N LEU A 131 -11.34 -17.36 8.47
CA LEU A 131 -10.16 -16.63 8.91
C LEU A 131 -10.05 -16.51 10.43
N LEU A 132 -11.18 -16.44 11.14
CA LEU A 132 -11.20 -16.47 12.62
C LEU A 132 -10.63 -17.78 13.19
N GLU A 133 -10.83 -18.88 12.50
CA GLU A 133 -10.31 -20.19 12.90
C GLU A 133 -8.84 -20.35 12.47
N ILE A 134 -8.52 -19.98 11.22
CA ILE A 134 -7.17 -20.12 10.65
C ILE A 134 -6.15 -19.29 11.45
N TYR A 135 -6.51 -18.05 11.80
CA TYR A 135 -5.62 -17.13 12.51
C TYR A 135 -5.91 -16.99 14.00
N HIS A 136 -6.74 -17.89 14.59
CA HIS A 136 -7.11 -17.85 16.01
C HIS A 136 -5.91 -17.68 16.94
N ASP A 137 -4.87 -18.46 16.73
CA ASP A 137 -3.67 -18.47 17.57
C ASP A 137 -2.70 -17.31 17.32
N PHE A 138 -3.04 -16.42 16.37
CA PHE A 138 -2.25 -15.26 15.97
C PHE A 138 -2.97 -13.95 16.30
N GLY A 139 -3.41 -13.83 17.57
CA GLY A 139 -4.02 -12.62 18.12
C GLY A 139 -5.38 -12.88 18.78
N LEU A 140 -6.32 -13.55 18.13
CA LEU A 140 -7.67 -13.77 18.64
C LEU A 140 -7.71 -14.54 19.96
N SER A 141 -6.82 -15.51 20.16
CA SER A 141 -6.71 -16.27 21.43
C SER A 141 -6.29 -15.40 22.63
N GLU A 142 -5.70 -14.22 22.39
CA GLU A 142 -5.32 -13.24 23.43
C GLU A 142 -6.31 -12.05 23.50
N ALA A 143 -7.39 -12.06 22.69
CA ALA A 143 -8.32 -10.95 22.62
C ALA A 143 -9.07 -10.74 23.97
N ILE A 144 -9.04 -9.52 24.48
CA ILE A 144 -9.83 -9.11 25.64
C ILE A 144 -11.24 -8.70 25.22
N SER A 145 -11.45 -8.38 23.95
CA SER A 145 -12.74 -8.07 23.35
C SER A 145 -12.71 -8.40 21.85
N LEU A 146 -13.82 -8.89 21.32
CA LEU A 146 -14.00 -9.25 19.91
C LEU A 146 -15.32 -8.68 19.40
N HIS A 147 -15.25 -7.90 18.32
CA HIS A 147 -16.41 -7.52 17.52
C HIS A 147 -16.60 -8.54 16.40
N LYS A 148 -17.40 -9.57 16.68
CA LYS A 148 -17.55 -10.71 15.78
C LYS A 148 -18.04 -10.35 14.37
N PRO A 149 -18.98 -9.39 14.15
CA PRO A 149 -19.44 -9.04 12.81
C PRO A 149 -18.35 -8.50 11.91
N SER A 150 -17.41 -7.66 12.43
CA SER A 150 -16.30 -7.12 11.66
C SER A 150 -15.02 -7.94 11.76
N HIS A 151 -14.94 -8.96 12.63
CA HIS A 151 -13.71 -9.66 13.00
C HIS A 151 -12.63 -8.77 13.65
N SER A 152 -12.99 -7.55 14.07
CA SER A 152 -12.08 -6.66 14.81
C SER A 152 -11.94 -7.11 16.25
N TYR A 153 -10.74 -7.01 16.81
CA TYR A 153 -10.49 -7.42 18.18
C TYR A 153 -9.53 -6.47 18.92
N CYS A 154 -9.60 -6.47 20.24
CA CYS A 154 -8.72 -5.68 21.09
C CYS A 154 -7.87 -6.61 21.95
N VAL A 155 -6.58 -6.32 22.05
CA VAL A 155 -5.63 -7.06 22.90
C VAL A 155 -4.84 -6.13 23.82
N ARG A 156 -4.41 -6.63 24.98
CA ARG A 156 -3.41 -5.99 25.82
C ARG A 156 -2.04 -6.55 25.45
N LEU A 157 -1.21 -5.77 24.75
CA LEU A 157 0.12 -6.19 24.32
C LEU A 157 1.07 -6.39 25.51
N GLN A 158 1.03 -5.44 26.44
CA GLN A 158 1.72 -5.44 27.73
C GLN A 158 1.02 -4.45 28.68
N GLU A 159 1.49 -4.36 29.93
CA GLU A 159 0.97 -3.39 30.90
C GLU A 159 1.10 -1.97 30.36
N GLY A 160 -0.01 -1.22 30.37
CA GLY A 160 -0.11 0.15 29.90
C GLY A 160 -0.29 0.31 28.37
N TYR A 161 -0.41 -0.77 27.58
CA TYR A 161 -0.59 -0.68 26.14
C TYR A 161 -1.65 -1.64 25.60
N ARG A 162 -2.58 -1.09 24.84
CA ARG A 162 -3.60 -1.85 24.07
C ARG A 162 -3.48 -1.62 22.58
N LEU A 163 -3.83 -2.64 21.82
CA LEU A 163 -3.93 -2.61 20.38
C LEU A 163 -5.36 -2.90 19.95
N LEU A 164 -5.90 -2.05 19.08
CA LEU A 164 -7.08 -2.34 18.28
C LEU A 164 -6.61 -2.97 16.95
N CYS A 165 -6.91 -4.23 16.77
CA CYS A 165 -6.76 -4.93 15.49
C CYS A 165 -8.09 -4.78 14.75
N LEU A 166 -8.17 -3.82 13.83
CA LEU A 166 -9.39 -3.47 13.14
C LEU A 166 -9.44 -4.16 11.78
N ASN A 167 -10.60 -4.68 11.44
CA ASN A 167 -10.90 -5.18 10.12
C ASN A 167 -11.89 -4.24 9.46
N ASP A 168 -11.50 -3.67 8.33
CA ASP A 168 -12.18 -2.57 7.66
C ASP A 168 -12.95 -2.96 6.39
N ASP A 169 -13.17 -4.24 6.17
CA ASP A 169 -13.86 -4.79 5.00
C ASP A 169 -15.40 -4.77 5.10
N GLY A 170 -15.94 -3.95 5.99
CA GLY A 170 -17.36 -3.93 6.35
C GLY A 170 -18.33 -3.40 5.30
N ASP A 171 -17.87 -2.61 4.31
CA ASP A 171 -18.72 -2.01 3.29
C ASP A 171 -18.53 -2.67 1.92
N GLU A 172 -19.61 -2.97 1.20
CA GLU A 172 -19.55 -3.59 -0.12
C GLU A 172 -18.95 -2.67 -1.21
N PHE A 173 -19.00 -1.34 -1.03
CA PHE A 173 -18.51 -0.37 -2.00
C PHE A 173 -17.18 0.26 -1.62
N PHE A 174 -17.01 0.54 -0.35
CA PHE A 174 -15.80 1.11 0.22
C PHE A 174 -15.49 0.36 1.50
N CYS A 175 -14.22 0.05 1.73
CA CYS A 175 -13.82 -0.45 3.02
C CYS A 175 -14.09 0.60 4.11
N GLY A 176 -14.47 0.15 5.30
CA GLY A 176 -14.85 1.04 6.41
C GLY A 176 -15.46 0.27 7.57
N TYR A 177 -16.04 1.01 8.52
CA TYR A 177 -16.64 0.43 9.72
C TYR A 177 -18.12 0.76 9.77
N TYR A 178 -18.96 -0.24 10.04
CA TYR A 178 -20.35 -0.02 10.37
C TYR A 178 -20.51 0.66 11.73
N ASP A 179 -21.68 1.26 11.97
CA ASP A 179 -21.94 2.03 13.19
C ASP A 179 -21.74 1.20 14.47
N ASP A 180 -22.16 -0.05 14.48
CA ASP A 180 -21.96 -0.97 15.62
C ASP A 180 -20.50 -1.27 15.89
N CYS A 181 -19.67 -1.34 14.84
CA CYS A 181 -18.22 -1.46 14.98
C CYS A 181 -17.60 -0.19 15.57
N LEU A 182 -18.03 1.00 15.11
CA LEU A 182 -17.57 2.28 15.65
C LEU A 182 -17.96 2.44 17.11
N GLU A 183 -19.16 2.01 17.52
CA GLU A 183 -19.59 1.98 18.92
C GLU A 183 -18.69 1.06 19.74
N TRP A 184 -18.41 -0.16 19.24
CA TRP A 184 -17.49 -1.08 19.91
C TRP A 184 -16.06 -0.51 20.02
N ILE A 185 -15.53 0.11 18.95
CA ILE A 185 -14.22 0.79 18.99
C ILE A 185 -14.20 1.84 20.13
N LYS A 186 -15.26 2.65 20.22
CA LYS A 186 -15.41 3.66 21.26
C LYS A 186 -15.39 3.06 22.67
N GLU A 187 -16.09 1.95 22.88
CA GLU A 187 -16.10 1.22 24.16
C GLU A 187 -14.70 0.73 24.53
N GLN A 188 -13.93 0.19 23.58
CA GLN A 188 -12.57 -0.26 23.85
C GLN A 188 -11.63 0.91 24.20
N ILE A 189 -11.79 2.05 23.53
CA ILE A 189 -11.01 3.27 23.83
C ILE A 189 -11.35 3.79 25.23
N ASP A 190 -12.62 3.85 25.60
CA ASP A 190 -13.05 4.34 26.90
C ASP A 190 -12.58 3.41 28.02
N ASP A 191 -12.63 2.09 27.82
CA ASP A 191 -12.12 1.13 28.80
C ASP A 191 -10.59 1.22 28.94
N ALA A 192 -9.86 1.42 27.82
CA ALA A 192 -8.42 1.67 27.88
C ALA A 192 -8.08 2.91 28.72
N LYS A 193 -8.77 4.01 28.49
CA LYS A 193 -8.60 5.26 29.27
C LYS A 193 -8.90 5.05 30.75
N ALA A 194 -9.99 4.35 31.07
CA ALA A 194 -10.37 4.06 32.46
C ALA A 194 -9.31 3.23 33.18
N ASN A 195 -8.56 2.40 32.47
CA ASN A 195 -7.47 1.58 33.00
C ASN A 195 -6.09 2.27 32.93
N GLY A 196 -6.00 3.48 32.35
CA GLY A 196 -4.73 4.19 32.14
C GLY A 196 -3.83 3.55 31.06
N ASP A 197 -4.40 2.75 30.18
CA ASP A 197 -3.70 2.15 29.05
C ASP A 197 -3.64 3.11 27.86
N TYR A 198 -2.50 3.21 27.20
CA TYR A 198 -2.36 3.85 25.91
C TYR A 198 -2.89 2.90 24.83
N ILE A 199 -3.72 3.42 23.91
CA ILE A 199 -4.33 2.63 22.84
C ILE A 199 -3.95 3.18 21.48
N PHE A 200 -3.62 2.29 20.55
CA PHE A 200 -3.36 2.58 19.15
C PHE A 200 -3.99 1.49 18.27
N ALA A 201 -4.01 1.68 16.96
CA ALA A 201 -4.71 0.76 16.07
C ALA A 201 -3.83 0.25 14.93
N VAL A 202 -4.22 -0.91 14.41
CA VAL A 202 -3.83 -1.41 13.09
C VAL A 202 -5.10 -1.66 12.28
N THR A 203 -5.05 -1.37 10.98
CA THR A 203 -6.10 -1.68 10.01
C THR A 203 -5.44 -1.88 8.64
N HIS A 204 -6.15 -2.45 7.66
CA HIS A 204 -5.53 -2.72 6.37
C HIS A 204 -5.50 -1.49 5.48
N HIS A 205 -6.67 -0.89 5.21
CA HIS A 205 -6.74 0.28 4.33
C HIS A 205 -6.28 1.57 5.03
N PRO A 206 -5.64 2.50 4.29
CA PRO A 206 -5.24 3.79 4.82
C PRO A 206 -6.44 4.60 5.37
N VAL A 207 -6.26 5.15 6.55
CA VAL A 207 -7.20 6.07 7.20
C VAL A 207 -6.95 7.51 6.76
N LEU A 208 -5.71 7.85 6.40
CA LEU A 208 -5.36 9.10 5.74
C LEU A 208 -4.84 8.83 4.32
N PRO A 209 -4.99 9.79 3.39
CA PRO A 209 -4.44 9.63 2.05
C PRO A 209 -2.93 9.41 2.07
N PRO A 210 -2.41 8.30 1.50
CA PRO A 210 -0.96 8.06 1.41
C PRO A 210 -0.28 8.98 0.38
N SER A 211 -1.05 9.64 -0.46
CA SER A 211 -0.63 10.72 -1.34
C SER A 211 -1.85 11.61 -1.64
N PRO A 212 -1.67 12.92 -1.82
CA PRO A 212 -2.77 13.85 -2.11
C PRO A 212 -3.60 13.52 -3.36
N ILE A 213 -3.09 12.65 -4.23
CA ILE A 213 -3.79 12.21 -5.45
C ILE A 213 -4.84 11.12 -5.18
N TYR A 214 -4.72 10.37 -4.08
CA TYR A 214 -5.59 9.23 -3.77
C TYR A 214 -7.07 9.60 -3.65
N PRO A 215 -7.48 10.67 -2.97
CA PRO A 215 -8.89 11.07 -2.92
C PRO A 215 -9.50 11.37 -4.29
N LEU A 216 -8.68 11.67 -5.29
CA LEU A 216 -9.12 12.05 -6.63
C LEU A 216 -9.21 10.87 -7.60
N PHE A 217 -8.27 9.94 -7.54
CA PHE A 217 -8.11 8.88 -8.55
C PHE A 217 -8.19 7.46 -7.98
N SER A 218 -7.87 7.30 -6.70
CA SER A 218 -7.82 5.99 -6.02
C SER A 218 -8.67 5.99 -4.75
N ARG A 219 -9.83 6.63 -4.78
CA ARG A 219 -10.71 6.79 -3.61
C ARG A 219 -11.16 5.48 -3.01
N ARG A 220 -11.23 4.40 -3.81
CA ARG A 220 -11.62 3.06 -3.36
C ARG A 220 -10.52 2.33 -2.61
N ASP A 221 -9.27 2.78 -2.77
CA ASP A 221 -8.10 2.19 -2.12
C ASP A 221 -7.85 2.83 -0.73
N MET A 222 -8.87 3.47 -0.16
CA MET A 222 -8.88 4.11 1.15
C MET A 222 -10.18 3.78 1.88
N LEU A 223 -10.21 4.01 3.17
CA LEU A 223 -11.47 3.92 3.93
C LEU A 223 -12.54 4.83 3.33
N GLY A 224 -13.78 4.34 3.27
CA GLY A 224 -14.92 5.02 2.69
C GLY A 224 -15.16 6.40 3.28
N ASP A 225 -15.26 6.51 4.58
CA ASP A 225 -15.48 7.73 5.35
C ASP A 225 -14.19 8.16 6.09
N PHE A 226 -13.06 8.19 5.39
CA PHE A 226 -11.75 8.39 6.01
C PHE A 226 -11.67 9.69 6.83
N GLU A 227 -12.29 10.78 6.37
CA GLU A 227 -12.29 12.06 7.10
C GLU A 227 -13.01 11.93 8.44
N LYS A 228 -14.17 11.27 8.46
CA LYS A 228 -14.93 11.06 9.71
C LYS A 228 -14.25 10.05 10.62
N THR A 229 -13.70 8.96 10.02
CA THR A 229 -13.04 7.92 10.79
C THR A 229 -11.77 8.42 11.45
N SER A 230 -10.95 9.20 10.74
CA SER A 230 -9.73 9.79 11.30
C SER A 230 -10.05 10.81 12.41
N GLU A 231 -11.04 11.68 12.20
CA GLU A 231 -11.51 12.61 13.24
C GLU A 231 -12.06 11.85 14.47
N PHE A 232 -12.87 10.81 14.24
CA PHE A 232 -13.41 9.97 15.30
C PHE A 232 -12.31 9.30 16.13
N LEU A 233 -11.34 8.67 15.49
CA LEU A 233 -10.23 7.99 16.17
C LEU A 233 -9.39 8.98 16.97
N ALA A 234 -8.97 10.08 16.35
CA ALA A 234 -8.15 11.12 16.97
C ALA A 234 -8.84 11.77 18.17
N ASP A 235 -10.10 12.18 18.01
CA ASP A 235 -10.87 12.85 19.05
C ASP A 235 -11.24 11.93 20.21
N ASN A 236 -11.22 10.61 19.97
CA ASN A 236 -11.37 9.60 21.01
C ASN A 236 -10.03 9.08 21.55
N GLY A 237 -8.87 9.62 21.13
CA GLY A 237 -7.57 9.40 21.76
C GLY A 237 -6.73 8.28 21.13
N VAL A 238 -7.10 7.78 19.96
CA VAL A 238 -6.21 6.97 19.10
C VAL A 238 -5.40 7.95 18.25
N LYS A 239 -4.12 8.07 18.52
CA LYS A 239 -3.23 9.02 17.83
C LYS A 239 -2.48 8.39 16.67
N PHE A 240 -2.23 7.07 16.71
CA PHE A 240 -1.48 6.34 15.70
C PHE A 240 -2.29 5.16 15.18
N VAL A 241 -2.31 5.04 13.87
CA VAL A 241 -2.76 3.85 13.14
C VAL A 241 -1.63 3.37 12.22
N PHE A 242 -1.48 2.06 12.09
CA PHE A 242 -0.52 1.43 11.17
C PHE A 242 -1.31 0.69 10.10
N THR A 243 -1.02 0.98 8.84
CA THR A 243 -1.78 0.53 7.67
C THR A 243 -0.90 -0.09 6.59
N GLY A 244 -1.51 -0.65 5.55
CA GLY A 244 -0.89 -1.25 4.39
C GLY A 244 -1.65 -0.94 3.11
N HIS A 245 -1.99 -1.98 2.32
CA HIS A 245 -2.86 -1.96 1.16
C HIS A 245 -2.29 -1.24 -0.08
N THR A 246 -1.84 -0.01 0.06
CA THR A 246 -1.38 0.79 -1.09
C THR A 246 0.02 0.43 -1.56
N HIS A 247 0.72 -0.43 -0.82
CA HIS A 247 2.10 -0.84 -1.06
C HIS A 247 3.11 0.31 -1.08
N MET A 248 2.76 1.45 -0.48
CA MET A 248 3.58 2.67 -0.44
C MET A 248 4.16 2.87 0.96
N MET A 249 5.34 3.49 1.01
CA MET A 249 5.88 4.03 2.25
C MET A 249 5.37 5.45 2.42
N ASN A 250 4.57 5.69 3.47
CA ASN A 250 4.09 7.04 3.77
C ASN A 250 3.82 7.21 5.27
N ILE A 251 3.99 8.41 5.78
CA ILE A 251 3.59 8.82 7.13
C ILE A 251 2.74 10.08 7.02
N ALA A 252 1.43 9.89 6.94
CA ALA A 252 0.48 10.98 6.85
C ALA A 252 0.11 11.54 8.23
N LYS A 253 -0.13 12.84 8.31
CA LYS A 253 -0.59 13.54 9.51
C LYS A 253 -1.80 14.40 9.22
N MET A 254 -2.77 14.39 10.15
CA MET A 254 -3.80 15.42 10.23
C MET A 254 -3.92 15.94 11.66
N THR A 255 -4.55 17.10 11.81
CA THR A 255 -4.95 17.66 13.11
C THR A 255 -6.45 17.96 13.06
N THR A 256 -7.22 17.43 14.00
CA THR A 256 -8.67 17.65 14.04
C THR A 256 -9.01 19.10 14.38
N PRO A 257 -10.25 19.54 14.13
CA PRO A 257 -10.71 20.87 14.59
C PRO A 257 -10.61 21.09 16.10
N LYS A 258 -10.55 20.02 16.90
CA LYS A 258 -10.33 20.08 18.36
C LYS A 258 -8.84 20.17 18.74
N GLY A 259 -7.93 20.09 17.78
CA GLY A 259 -6.49 20.19 17.99
C GLY A 259 -5.81 18.87 18.32
N ASN A 260 -6.47 17.72 18.06
CA ASN A 260 -5.89 16.40 18.25
C ASN A 260 -5.12 15.97 16.99
N ASP A 261 -3.84 15.64 17.15
CA ASP A 261 -3.03 15.06 16.07
C ASP A 261 -3.36 13.60 15.86
N PHE A 262 -3.40 13.19 14.59
CA PHE A 262 -3.54 11.80 14.14
C PHE A 262 -2.51 11.47 13.08
N TYR A 263 -1.90 10.30 13.18
CA TYR A 263 -0.89 9.79 12.26
C TYR A 263 -1.31 8.46 11.67
N ASP A 264 -1.25 8.35 10.35
CA ASP A 264 -1.35 7.08 9.63
C ASP A 264 0.05 6.70 9.11
N ILE A 265 0.53 5.56 9.57
CA ILE A 265 1.85 5.01 9.20
C ILE A 265 1.60 3.89 8.21
N ASN A 266 1.54 4.28 6.93
CA ASN A 266 1.35 3.35 5.83
C ASN A 266 2.68 2.66 5.51
N THR A 267 2.64 1.34 5.32
CA THR A 267 3.81 0.52 5.04
C THR A 267 3.63 -0.22 3.73
N CYS A 268 4.70 -0.30 2.96
CA CYS A 268 4.70 -0.99 1.68
C CYS A 268 4.55 -2.51 1.84
N SER A 269 4.20 -3.18 0.74
CA SER A 269 4.20 -4.63 0.68
C SER A 269 5.59 -5.21 0.97
N ALA A 270 5.63 -6.22 1.82
CA ALA A 270 6.86 -6.96 2.11
C ALA A 270 7.44 -7.68 0.88
N VAL A 271 6.58 -8.05 -0.08
CA VAL A 271 6.95 -8.87 -1.25
C VAL A 271 6.96 -8.11 -2.58
N GLY A 272 6.80 -6.78 -2.50
CA GLY A 272 6.88 -5.87 -3.65
C GLY A 272 7.93 -4.79 -3.44
N TYR A 273 8.12 -3.89 -4.41
CA TYR A 273 8.96 -2.71 -4.24
C TYR A 273 8.17 -1.61 -3.50
N PRO A 274 8.74 -0.90 -2.52
CA PRO A 274 10.16 -0.85 -2.11
C PRO A 274 10.62 -1.87 -1.07
N ASN A 275 9.79 -2.84 -0.68
CA ASN A 275 10.16 -3.98 0.16
C ASN A 275 10.72 -3.56 1.53
N ALA A 276 9.82 -3.33 2.51
CA ALA A 276 10.21 -2.94 3.86
C ALA A 276 9.16 -3.33 4.90
N MET A 277 9.58 -3.39 6.17
CA MET A 277 8.72 -3.44 7.35
C MET A 277 9.08 -2.28 8.28
N ARG A 278 8.17 -1.91 9.20
CA ARG A 278 8.44 -0.93 10.25
C ARG A 278 8.97 -1.60 11.52
N LYS A 279 9.92 -0.97 12.17
CA LYS A 279 10.32 -1.23 13.54
C LYS A 279 9.94 -0.04 14.40
N VAL A 280 9.08 -0.27 15.40
CA VAL A 280 8.49 0.81 16.19
C VAL A 280 8.87 0.64 17.65
N VAL A 281 9.23 1.77 18.29
CA VAL A 281 9.45 1.87 19.73
C VAL A 281 8.54 2.97 20.29
N MET A 282 7.63 2.59 21.18
CA MET A 282 6.79 3.53 21.91
C MET A 282 7.29 3.65 23.34
N THR A 283 7.75 4.85 23.71
CA THR A 283 8.17 5.21 25.07
C THR A 283 7.01 5.86 25.83
N ASP A 284 7.28 6.41 27.00
CA ASP A 284 6.28 7.20 27.74
C ASP A 284 5.89 8.50 27.04
N THR A 285 6.77 9.07 26.20
CA THR A 285 6.61 10.40 25.60
C THR A 285 6.65 10.42 24.08
N GLU A 286 7.20 9.38 23.44
CA GLU A 286 7.49 9.38 22.02
C GLU A 286 7.15 8.05 21.34
N VAL A 287 6.85 8.13 20.06
CA VAL A 287 6.75 7.00 19.12
C VAL A 287 7.84 7.17 18.08
N GLN A 288 8.79 6.25 18.05
CA GLN A 288 9.89 6.20 17.10
C GLN A 288 9.56 5.14 16.06
N VAL A 289 9.59 5.52 14.79
CA VAL A 289 9.33 4.65 13.64
C VAL A 289 10.57 4.59 12.78
N ASP A 290 11.07 3.40 12.54
CA ASP A 290 12.15 3.11 11.58
C ASP A 290 11.68 2.09 10.55
N SER A 291 12.30 2.08 9.37
CA SER A 291 12.03 1.10 8.33
C SER A 291 13.19 0.13 8.18
N VAL A 292 12.88 -1.13 8.02
CA VAL A 292 13.85 -2.23 7.96
C VAL A 292 13.63 -3.02 6.69
N LYS A 293 14.72 -3.24 5.94
CA LYS A 293 14.77 -4.09 4.75
C LYS A 293 15.53 -5.38 5.02
N ILE A 294 15.28 -6.39 4.20
CA ILE A 294 16.13 -7.60 4.14
C ILE A 294 17.30 -7.36 3.20
N ASP A 295 18.42 -7.99 3.49
CA ASP A 295 19.65 -7.87 2.69
C ASP A 295 19.75 -8.95 1.61
N ASN A 296 19.08 -10.09 1.83
CA ASN A 296 19.04 -11.23 0.93
C ASN A 296 17.83 -12.14 1.26
N PHE A 297 17.44 -12.99 0.33
CA PHE A 297 16.50 -14.10 0.55
C PHE A 297 16.93 -15.30 -0.33
N ASP A 298 16.44 -16.48 -0.03
CA ASP A 298 16.85 -17.73 -0.69
C ASP A 298 16.27 -17.83 -2.12
N TRP A 299 16.89 -17.08 -3.03
CA TRP A 299 16.52 -16.97 -4.43
C TRP A 299 17.68 -16.55 -5.32
N ASP A 300 17.62 -16.88 -6.61
CA ASP A 300 18.57 -16.36 -7.58
C ASP A 300 18.24 -14.90 -7.94
N LEU A 301 18.89 -13.97 -7.29
CA LEU A 301 18.76 -12.53 -7.54
C LEU A 301 19.50 -12.07 -8.82
N LYS A 302 20.08 -12.94 -9.60
CA LYS A 302 20.81 -12.63 -10.84
C LYS A 302 21.95 -11.59 -10.63
N GLY A 303 22.54 -11.61 -9.45
CA GLY A 303 23.61 -10.69 -9.07
C GLY A 303 23.15 -9.31 -8.63
N MET A 304 21.84 -9.09 -8.50
CA MET A 304 21.25 -7.85 -7.98
C MET A 304 21.13 -7.88 -6.45
N THR A 305 21.02 -6.71 -5.83
CA THR A 305 20.52 -6.59 -4.45
C THR A 305 19.00 -6.84 -4.42
N VAL A 306 18.44 -7.08 -3.23
CA VAL A 306 16.97 -7.24 -3.07
C VAL A 306 16.22 -6.00 -3.57
N ASP A 307 16.74 -4.82 -3.28
CA ASP A 307 16.13 -3.55 -3.71
C ASP A 307 16.12 -3.41 -5.24
N GLU A 308 17.24 -3.75 -5.89
CA GLU A 308 17.32 -3.73 -7.35
C GLU A 308 16.40 -4.78 -7.99
N TYR A 309 16.34 -5.98 -7.43
CA TYR A 309 15.51 -7.07 -7.94
C TYR A 309 14.02 -6.71 -7.89
N THR A 310 13.54 -6.28 -6.73
CA THR A 310 12.13 -5.88 -6.56
C THR A 310 11.78 -4.63 -7.37
N LYS A 311 12.72 -3.68 -7.49
CA LYS A 311 12.56 -2.48 -8.32
C LYS A 311 12.45 -2.81 -9.80
N VAL A 312 13.28 -3.70 -10.31
CA VAL A 312 13.22 -4.16 -11.72
C VAL A 312 11.86 -4.80 -11.99
N ASN A 313 11.39 -5.71 -11.13
CA ASN A 313 10.07 -6.33 -11.26
C ASN A 313 8.95 -5.27 -11.33
N PHE A 314 8.97 -4.30 -10.43
CA PHE A 314 7.98 -3.22 -10.41
C PHE A 314 8.04 -2.33 -11.67
N GLN A 315 9.24 -2.01 -12.15
CA GLN A 315 9.42 -1.21 -13.36
C GLN A 315 9.02 -1.96 -14.63
N GLU A 316 9.20 -3.29 -14.68
CA GLU A 316 8.69 -4.13 -15.78
C GLU A 316 7.17 -4.11 -15.84
N PHE A 317 6.49 -4.19 -14.69
CA PHE A 317 5.04 -4.02 -14.60
C PHE A 317 4.59 -2.64 -15.12
N LEU A 318 5.21 -1.55 -14.67
CA LEU A 318 4.90 -0.20 -15.17
C LEU A 318 5.17 -0.06 -16.67
N ASN A 319 6.27 -0.62 -17.17
CA ASN A 319 6.56 -0.66 -18.62
C ASN A 319 5.46 -1.40 -19.38
N ALA A 320 4.99 -2.54 -18.88
CA ALA A 320 3.91 -3.29 -19.50
C ALA A 320 2.63 -2.46 -19.67
N ILE A 321 2.33 -1.59 -18.71
CA ILE A 321 1.19 -0.65 -18.80
C ILE A 321 1.39 0.39 -19.91
N PHE A 322 2.53 1.10 -19.91
CA PHE A 322 2.79 2.12 -20.93
C PHE A 322 2.90 1.53 -22.34
N ASP A 323 3.45 0.33 -22.47
CA ASP A 323 3.55 -0.37 -23.75
C ASP A 323 2.18 -0.84 -24.23
N SER A 324 1.36 -1.38 -23.31
CA SER A 324 -0.01 -1.80 -23.63
C SER A 324 -0.89 -0.61 -24.02
N MET A 325 -0.71 0.54 -23.38
CA MET A 325 -1.38 1.79 -23.78
C MET A 325 -1.10 2.18 -25.24
N ALA A 326 0.11 1.92 -25.71
CA ALA A 326 0.52 2.25 -27.06
C ALA A 326 0.11 1.21 -28.12
N TYR A 327 0.09 -0.09 -27.74
CA TYR A 327 0.11 -1.17 -28.72
C TYR A 327 -0.88 -2.31 -28.44
N ASP A 328 -1.43 -2.44 -27.23
CA ASP A 328 -2.28 -3.58 -26.84
C ASP A 328 -3.37 -3.14 -25.84
N ILE A 329 -4.43 -2.52 -26.32
CA ILE A 329 -5.55 -2.05 -25.51
C ILE A 329 -6.26 -3.18 -24.73
N PRO A 330 -6.49 -4.39 -25.29
CA PRO A 330 -7.00 -5.51 -24.51
C PRO A 330 -6.14 -5.83 -23.28
N LYS A 331 -4.81 -5.88 -23.43
CA LYS A 331 -3.89 -6.09 -22.31
C LYS A 331 -3.94 -4.92 -21.31
N LEU A 332 -4.01 -3.66 -21.78
CA LEU A 332 -4.19 -2.53 -20.90
C LEU A 332 -5.49 -2.64 -20.09
N ALA A 333 -6.58 -3.09 -20.70
CA ALA A 333 -7.85 -3.30 -20.03
C ALA A 333 -7.76 -4.40 -18.94
N GLU A 334 -7.00 -5.45 -19.17
CA GLU A 334 -6.70 -6.46 -18.14
C GLU A 334 -5.87 -5.88 -16.98
N LEU A 335 -4.84 -5.08 -17.29
CA LEU A 335 -3.98 -4.45 -16.29
C LEU A 335 -4.68 -3.31 -15.51
N SER A 336 -5.74 -2.73 -16.08
CA SER A 336 -6.39 -1.53 -15.52
C SER A 336 -7.05 -1.75 -14.17
N THR A 337 -7.40 -2.98 -13.83
CA THR A 337 -7.94 -3.34 -12.51
C THR A 337 -6.95 -3.06 -11.38
N SER A 338 -5.65 -3.09 -11.66
CA SER A 338 -4.58 -2.72 -10.70
C SER A 338 -4.45 -1.21 -10.48
N PHE A 339 -5.25 -0.37 -11.18
CA PHE A 339 -5.23 1.10 -11.08
C PHE A 339 -6.62 1.69 -10.86
N SER A 340 -7.53 0.96 -10.26
CA SER A 340 -8.91 1.41 -10.01
C SER A 340 -9.65 1.88 -11.27
N MET A 341 -9.23 1.45 -12.46
CA MET A 341 -9.91 1.70 -13.73
C MET A 341 -10.67 0.45 -14.18
N THR A 342 -11.85 0.64 -14.75
CA THR A 342 -12.58 -0.49 -15.35
C THR A 342 -12.15 -0.74 -16.80
N PRO A 343 -12.20 -1.99 -17.29
CA PRO A 343 -11.94 -2.31 -18.68
C PRO A 343 -12.77 -1.46 -19.66
N GLU A 344 -14.04 -1.16 -19.32
CA GLU A 344 -14.91 -0.32 -20.14
C GLU A 344 -14.40 1.11 -20.26
N MET A 345 -13.80 1.66 -19.20
CA MET A 345 -13.18 2.99 -19.24
C MET A 345 -11.99 3.00 -20.20
N VAL A 346 -11.17 1.97 -20.18
CA VAL A 346 -10.02 1.83 -21.10
C VAL A 346 -10.50 1.81 -22.55
N TYR A 347 -11.49 0.98 -22.87
CA TYR A 347 -12.03 0.92 -24.24
C TYR A 347 -12.69 2.23 -24.69
N LYS A 348 -13.40 2.94 -23.79
CA LYS A 348 -13.97 4.25 -24.09
C LYS A 348 -12.89 5.31 -24.41
N LEU A 349 -11.75 5.22 -23.78
CA LEU A 349 -10.64 6.16 -23.91
C LEU A 349 -9.62 5.74 -24.97
N GLU A 350 -9.76 4.59 -25.63
CA GLU A 350 -8.80 4.03 -26.60
C GLU A 350 -8.28 5.06 -27.61
N LYS A 351 -9.19 5.87 -28.21
CA LYS A 351 -8.85 6.89 -29.22
C LYS A 351 -7.94 7.99 -28.70
N VAL A 352 -7.85 8.16 -27.38
CA VAL A 352 -6.97 9.11 -26.70
C VAL A 352 -5.72 8.39 -26.18
N LEU A 353 -5.89 7.24 -25.56
CA LEU A 353 -4.81 6.46 -24.94
C LEU A 353 -3.77 5.99 -25.95
N VAL A 354 -4.20 5.43 -27.10
CA VAL A 354 -3.26 4.92 -28.10
C VAL A 354 -2.34 5.99 -28.70
N PRO A 355 -2.84 7.15 -29.19
CA PRO A 355 -1.97 8.22 -29.66
C PRO A 355 -1.05 8.76 -28.55
N PHE A 356 -1.56 8.90 -27.34
CA PHE A 356 -0.79 9.37 -26.19
C PHE A 356 0.30 8.36 -25.80
N GLY A 357 -0.02 7.07 -25.70
CA GLY A 357 0.95 6.01 -25.45
C GLY A 357 2.06 5.99 -26.51
N LYS A 358 1.70 6.04 -27.79
CA LYS A 358 2.68 6.11 -28.90
C LYS A 358 3.56 7.36 -28.86
N PHE A 359 3.01 8.49 -28.40
CA PHE A 359 3.77 9.70 -28.18
C PHE A 359 4.79 9.50 -27.04
N LEU A 360 4.36 8.98 -25.90
CA LEU A 360 5.23 8.73 -24.74
C LEU A 360 6.42 7.81 -25.05
N GLN A 361 6.23 6.81 -25.91
CA GLN A 361 7.32 5.92 -26.34
C GLN A 361 8.52 6.64 -26.96
N LYS A 362 8.33 7.81 -27.54
CA LYS A 362 9.34 8.54 -28.31
C LYS A 362 9.64 9.95 -27.78
N ALA A 363 8.77 10.46 -26.91
CA ALA A 363 8.89 11.83 -26.44
C ALA A 363 10.06 12.00 -25.48
N THR A 364 10.86 13.02 -25.71
CA THR A 364 11.86 13.51 -24.75
C THR A 364 11.42 14.85 -24.16
N PHE A 365 12.06 15.31 -23.11
CA PHE A 365 11.82 16.65 -22.59
C PHE A 365 12.07 17.72 -23.65
N GLU A 366 13.06 17.54 -24.54
CA GLU A 366 13.27 18.45 -25.68
C GLU A 366 12.07 18.47 -26.63
N THR A 367 11.50 17.29 -26.93
CA THR A 367 10.30 17.17 -27.77
C THR A 367 9.15 17.99 -27.18
N ILE A 368 8.88 17.83 -25.87
CA ILE A 368 7.87 18.61 -25.15
C ILE A 368 8.22 20.10 -25.17
N GLY A 369 9.48 20.43 -24.92
CA GLY A 369 9.98 21.80 -24.95
C GLY A 369 9.68 22.52 -26.26
N LYS A 370 9.95 21.87 -27.38
CA LYS A 370 9.68 22.39 -28.75
C LYS A 370 8.18 22.47 -29.03
N MET A 371 7.42 21.40 -28.75
CA MET A 371 5.99 21.31 -29.02
C MET A 371 5.19 22.41 -28.30
N PHE A 372 5.49 22.63 -27.02
CA PHE A 372 4.79 23.58 -26.16
C PHE A 372 5.48 24.96 -26.05
N GLY A 373 6.59 25.20 -26.77
CA GLY A 373 7.34 26.46 -26.74
C GLY A 373 7.86 26.82 -25.35
N ILE A 374 8.35 25.84 -24.62
CA ILE A 374 8.94 25.97 -23.29
C ILE A 374 10.42 25.56 -23.25
N SER A 375 11.08 25.42 -24.41
CA SER A 375 12.46 24.94 -24.53
C SER A 375 13.45 25.66 -23.62
N LYS A 376 13.23 26.93 -23.33
CA LYS A 376 14.09 27.73 -22.42
C LYS A 376 14.05 27.27 -20.95
N TYR A 377 13.08 26.43 -20.59
CA TYR A 377 12.95 25.83 -19.25
C TYR A 377 13.44 24.39 -19.20
N ILE A 378 13.86 23.83 -20.34
CA ILE A 378 14.42 22.48 -20.43
C ILE A 378 15.93 22.59 -20.31
N ALA A 379 16.48 22.11 -19.20
CA ALA A 379 17.91 22.08 -18.99
C ALA A 379 18.59 21.05 -19.90
N ASP A 380 19.85 21.30 -20.28
CA ASP A 380 20.64 20.39 -21.10
C ASP A 380 20.82 19.01 -20.46
N SER A 381 20.83 18.93 -19.13
CA SER A 381 20.95 17.67 -18.37
C SER A 381 19.77 16.72 -18.55
N VAL A 382 18.58 17.21 -18.92
CA VAL A 382 17.36 16.40 -19.01
C VAL A 382 16.73 16.39 -20.41
N LYS A 383 17.24 17.21 -21.35
CA LYS A 383 16.61 17.38 -22.67
C LYS A 383 16.40 16.06 -23.44
N ASP A 384 17.37 15.16 -23.36
CA ASP A 384 17.35 13.87 -24.08
C ASP A 384 16.66 12.76 -23.29
N ARG A 385 16.25 13.02 -22.05
CA ARG A 385 15.57 12.05 -21.19
C ARG A 385 14.20 11.72 -21.76
N ASN A 386 13.90 10.41 -21.90
CA ASN A 386 12.60 9.95 -22.36
C ASN A 386 11.53 10.24 -21.29
N VAL A 387 10.35 10.69 -21.73
CA VAL A 387 9.26 11.10 -20.83
C VAL A 387 8.59 9.87 -20.19
N LYS A 388 8.46 8.75 -20.92
CA LYS A 388 7.92 7.50 -20.37
C LYS A 388 8.82 7.01 -19.22
N ASP A 389 10.13 6.98 -19.43
CA ASP A 389 11.09 6.53 -18.42
C ASP A 389 11.07 7.43 -17.18
N PHE A 390 10.92 8.75 -17.39
CA PHE A 390 10.72 9.69 -16.28
C PHE A 390 9.42 9.41 -15.51
N LEU A 391 8.31 9.15 -16.20
CA LEU A 391 7.02 8.85 -15.56
C LEU A 391 7.10 7.54 -14.75
N ILE A 392 7.76 6.52 -15.28
CA ILE A 392 7.99 5.26 -14.56
C ILE A 392 8.80 5.51 -13.29
N GLU A 393 9.86 6.31 -13.38
CA GLU A 393 10.67 6.67 -12.22
C GLU A 393 9.88 7.51 -11.21
N ALA A 394 9.10 8.49 -11.66
CA ALA A 394 8.26 9.29 -10.78
C ALA A 394 7.24 8.44 -10.01
N VAL A 395 6.53 7.53 -10.69
CA VAL A 395 5.64 6.57 -10.02
C VAL A 395 6.41 5.66 -9.05
N THR A 396 7.58 5.18 -9.46
CA THR A 396 8.44 4.35 -8.60
C THR A 396 8.81 5.10 -7.30
N ASN A 397 9.12 6.40 -7.40
CA ASN A 397 9.45 7.22 -6.24
C ASN A 397 8.26 7.47 -5.30
N VAL A 398 7.05 7.61 -5.85
CA VAL A 398 5.82 7.72 -5.03
C VAL A 398 5.62 6.50 -4.13
N PHE A 399 5.95 5.29 -4.63
CA PHE A 399 5.88 4.08 -3.81
C PHE A 399 6.96 4.02 -2.71
N VAL A 400 8.11 4.64 -2.98
CA VAL A 400 9.19 4.74 -1.98
C VAL A 400 8.84 5.73 -0.87
N GLY A 401 8.04 6.78 -1.18
CA GLY A 401 7.94 8.00 -0.40
C GLY A 401 9.22 8.85 -0.55
N ASP A 402 9.29 10.01 0.05
CA ASP A 402 10.43 10.93 -0.05
C ASP A 402 10.76 11.29 -1.52
N GLU A 403 9.80 11.79 -2.27
CA GLU A 403 9.90 12.09 -3.71
C GLU A 403 10.98 13.13 -4.00
N PRO A 404 11.90 12.86 -4.96
CA PRO A 404 13.13 13.64 -5.10
C PRO A 404 12.99 14.91 -5.94
N TYR A 405 11.89 15.08 -6.69
CA TYR A 405 11.75 16.13 -7.71
C TYR A 405 11.25 17.45 -7.11
N ASN A 406 12.06 18.05 -6.25
CA ASN A 406 11.76 19.33 -5.61
C ASN A 406 11.79 20.52 -6.62
N PRO A 407 11.28 21.72 -6.24
CA PRO A 407 11.17 22.88 -7.13
C PRO A 407 12.46 23.38 -7.76
N TYR A 408 13.62 22.86 -7.37
CA TYR A 408 14.93 23.23 -7.91
C TYR A 408 15.49 22.19 -8.91
N THR A 409 14.82 21.04 -9.07
CA THR A 409 15.27 20.02 -10.03
C THR A 409 14.87 20.37 -11.45
N PRO A 410 15.70 20.01 -12.46
CA PRO A 410 15.42 20.30 -13.86
C PRO A 410 14.10 19.71 -14.35
N GLU A 411 13.75 18.50 -13.89
CA GLU A 411 12.50 17.79 -14.21
C GLU A 411 11.28 18.56 -13.70
N TYR A 412 11.30 18.95 -12.42
CA TYR A 412 10.21 19.75 -11.85
C TYR A 412 10.04 21.06 -12.60
N LEU A 413 11.11 21.79 -12.87
CA LEU A 413 11.06 23.07 -13.59
C LEU A 413 10.48 22.92 -15.01
N ALA A 414 10.81 21.83 -15.70
CA ALA A 414 10.27 21.53 -17.01
C ALA A 414 8.77 21.28 -16.95
N LEU A 415 8.30 20.46 -16.02
CA LEU A 415 6.87 20.16 -15.83
C LEU A 415 6.11 21.37 -15.28
N TRP A 416 6.68 22.09 -14.33
CA TRP A 416 6.11 23.35 -13.86
C TRP A 416 5.88 24.33 -15.01
N ALA A 417 6.87 24.46 -15.92
CA ALA A 417 6.74 25.33 -17.08
C ALA A 417 5.68 24.84 -18.07
N LEU A 418 5.61 23.53 -18.33
CA LEU A 418 4.57 22.92 -19.15
C LEU A 418 3.19 23.26 -18.59
N PHE A 419 2.95 22.94 -17.34
CA PHE A 419 1.65 23.10 -16.70
C PHE A 419 1.29 24.59 -16.52
N ASN A 420 2.12 25.37 -15.85
CA ASN A 420 1.76 26.75 -15.48
C ASN A 420 1.89 27.76 -16.65
N LYS A 421 2.82 27.55 -17.60
CA LYS A 421 2.98 28.48 -18.74
C LYS A 421 2.15 28.10 -19.96
N ARG A 422 1.67 26.85 -20.07
CA ARG A 422 0.94 26.37 -21.25
C ARG A 422 -0.39 25.75 -20.90
N VAL A 423 -0.43 24.63 -20.16
CA VAL A 423 -1.67 23.86 -19.93
C VAL A 423 -2.71 24.72 -19.22
N LYS A 424 -2.41 25.33 -18.07
CA LYS A 424 -3.35 26.23 -17.37
C LYS A 424 -3.83 27.40 -18.24
N LYS A 425 -2.98 27.93 -19.12
CA LYS A 425 -3.41 28.98 -20.06
C LYS A 425 -4.38 28.48 -21.14
N MET A 426 -4.20 27.25 -21.61
CA MET A 426 -5.11 26.62 -22.57
C MET A 426 -6.44 26.25 -21.91
N LEU A 427 -6.45 25.95 -20.64
CA LEU A 427 -7.64 25.60 -19.87
C LEU A 427 -8.51 26.82 -19.50
N LYS A 428 -7.94 28.01 -19.36
CA LYS A 428 -8.67 29.24 -18.94
C LYS A 428 -10.03 29.48 -19.62
N PRO A 429 -10.22 29.22 -20.93
CA PRO A 429 -11.53 29.40 -21.55
C PRO A 429 -12.53 28.28 -21.28
N ILE A 430 -12.11 27.20 -20.61
CA ILE A 430 -12.92 26.01 -20.39
C ILE A 430 -13.61 26.14 -19.03
N LYS A 431 -14.94 26.10 -19.02
CA LYS A 431 -15.73 26.14 -17.80
C LYS A 431 -15.48 24.87 -16.95
N GLY A 432 -15.15 25.01 -15.69
CA GLY A 432 -14.83 23.91 -14.79
C GLY A 432 -13.37 23.45 -14.83
N ALA A 433 -12.50 24.24 -15.51
CA ALA A 433 -11.05 23.95 -15.58
C ALA A 433 -10.33 24.10 -14.23
N GLU A 434 -10.96 24.74 -13.24
CA GLU A 434 -10.39 24.96 -11.91
C GLU A 434 -9.99 23.63 -11.25
N LYS A 435 -10.80 22.58 -11.43
CA LYS A 435 -10.49 21.23 -10.92
C LYS A 435 -9.24 20.62 -11.57
N ILE A 436 -9.04 20.90 -12.88
CA ILE A 436 -7.84 20.40 -13.57
C ILE A 436 -6.60 21.18 -13.13
N GLU A 437 -6.76 22.49 -12.86
CA GLU A 437 -5.67 23.31 -12.31
C GLU A 437 -5.27 22.83 -10.91
N GLU A 438 -6.23 22.48 -10.06
CA GLU A 438 -6.00 21.88 -8.75
C GLU A 438 -5.25 20.53 -8.85
N ILE A 439 -5.68 19.63 -9.74
CA ILE A 439 -4.97 18.36 -10.02
C ILE A 439 -3.52 18.60 -10.45
N ILE A 440 -3.29 19.60 -11.30
CA ILE A 440 -1.92 19.96 -11.73
C ILE A 440 -1.07 20.39 -10.54
N ASP A 441 -1.61 21.19 -9.62
CA ASP A 441 -0.88 21.63 -8.44
C ASP A 441 -0.59 20.45 -7.50
N ILE A 442 -1.56 19.55 -7.30
CA ILE A 442 -1.37 18.30 -6.53
C ILE A 442 -0.28 17.41 -7.16
N ILE A 443 -0.24 17.29 -8.50
CA ILE A 443 0.82 16.50 -9.15
C ILE A 443 2.20 17.13 -8.94
N LEU A 444 2.31 18.44 -9.03
CA LEU A 444 3.59 19.12 -8.85
C LEU A 444 4.08 19.07 -7.40
N ASP A 445 3.19 19.33 -6.44
CA ASP A 445 3.56 19.59 -5.05
C ASP A 445 3.21 18.44 -4.09
N GLY A 446 2.73 17.29 -4.59
CA GLY A 446 2.34 16.15 -3.77
C GLY A 446 2.54 14.77 -4.43
N VAL A 447 3.06 14.74 -5.69
CA VAL A 447 3.38 13.49 -6.40
C VAL A 447 4.82 13.51 -6.91
N LEU A 448 5.32 14.67 -7.36
CA LEU A 448 6.71 14.81 -7.77
C LEU A 448 7.62 15.17 -6.60
N TYR A 449 7.07 15.84 -5.62
CA TYR A 449 7.79 16.30 -4.44
C TYR A 449 6.86 16.34 -3.23
N ASP A 450 7.21 15.63 -2.20
CA ASP A 450 6.63 15.75 -0.88
C ASP A 450 7.60 16.47 0.08
N ALA A 451 7.07 17.34 0.92
CA ALA A 451 7.87 18.14 1.85
C ALA A 451 7.15 18.32 3.20
N PRO A 452 7.83 18.06 4.30
CA PRO A 452 9.22 17.56 4.39
C PRO A 452 9.28 16.04 4.14
N PRO A 453 10.39 15.53 3.56
CA PRO A 453 10.60 14.11 3.43
C PRO A 453 10.69 13.48 4.83
N GLY A 454 10.16 12.28 5.01
CA GLY A 454 10.13 11.64 6.33
C GLY A 454 9.34 10.34 6.39
N ASP A 455 9.03 9.73 5.24
CA ASP A 455 8.18 8.54 5.16
C ASP A 455 8.87 7.25 5.63
N TRP A 456 10.20 7.24 5.67
CA TRP A 456 10.98 6.09 6.11
C TRP A 456 11.19 6.00 7.60
N LYS A 457 11.21 7.13 8.28
CA LYS A 457 11.45 7.20 9.72
C LYS A 457 10.93 8.50 10.31
N GLY A 458 10.56 8.43 11.58
CA GLY A 458 10.12 9.63 12.30
C GLY A 458 10.14 9.42 13.81
N VAL A 459 10.13 10.53 14.52
CA VAL A 459 9.93 10.57 15.97
C VAL A 459 8.77 11.52 16.25
N PHE A 460 7.74 11.00 16.88
CA PHE A 460 6.48 11.70 17.11
C PHE A 460 6.19 11.77 18.60
N THR A 461 5.65 12.88 19.07
CA THR A 461 5.17 12.98 20.45
C THR A 461 3.98 12.04 20.63
N LYS A 462 4.01 11.28 21.71
CA LYS A 462 2.95 10.35 22.10
C LYS A 462 1.72 11.07 22.67
#